data_55cad9ff16c48b05ba7f9e8b96b0af9f
#
_entry.id   55cad9ff16c48b05ba7f9e8b96b0af9f
#
_cell.length_a   1.000
_cell.length_b   1.000
_cell.length_c   1.000
_cell.angle_alpha   90.00
_cell.angle_beta   90.00
_cell.angle_gamma   90.00
#
_symmetry.space_group_name_H-M   'P 1'
#
loop_
_entity.id
_entity.type
_entity.pdbx_description
1 polymer ?
#
loop_
_entity_poly.entity_id
_entity_poly.type
_entity_poly.pdbx_seq_one_letter_code
_entity_poly.pdbx_strand_id
1 'polypeptide(L)'
;MIRKEIENLSINIDEVHTHPANVRQGDVGAISESLKAHGQYRPIVYQQSTHRILAGNHTYKAAKALGWTHIAATPVICDDEQALRILLADNKANDLATYDEPELIELLKQLADTSDGLLGTLFDEDELDSLIEDNSHFELPSEVDDVPDKAPSITNAGDVWLLGKHKVMCGDSTNGEQVKALMDGLEADLVWTDPPYGVAYVGKTKDALTIENDDMDIDALQEFLTKAFKAGYEVTKKGGCWYVAAPSGNIFQAFSIPLSILGIWRHTLVWVKDSLVMGRADYHYRHESIFYGWKEGAAHQAPPDRKQDTVWEIPRPHRSAEHPTMKPVELIAKAIKNSTNQNQIVLDLFGGSGSTLIAAEETNRIGYLMELDPRYVDVICARYQKHTGQQPVLAATGEAHDFTPDAD
;
A
#
# COMPACT_ATOMS: atom_id res chain seq x y z
N MET A 1 -30.94 22.95 10.51
CA MET A 1 -31.90 23.19 11.65
C MET A 1 -31.51 22.30 12.83
N ILE A 2 -31.64 22.79 14.07
CA ILE A 2 -31.47 21.96 15.28
C ILE A 2 -32.64 20.97 15.36
N ARG A 3 -32.37 19.68 15.64
CA ARG A 3 -33.41 18.67 15.84
C ARG A 3 -34.18 18.90 17.13
N LYS A 4 -35.47 18.50 17.13
CA LYS A 4 -36.38 18.72 18.28
C LYS A 4 -35.88 18.09 19.59
N GLU A 5 -35.17 16.97 19.47
CA GLU A 5 -34.65 16.18 20.61
C GLU A 5 -33.60 16.94 21.43
N ILE A 6 -32.92 17.91 20.79
CA ILE A 6 -31.86 18.72 21.43
C ILE A 6 -32.17 20.23 21.35
N GLU A 7 -33.36 20.61 20.99
CA GLU A 7 -33.76 22.02 20.83
C GLU A 7 -33.72 22.81 22.17
N ASN A 8 -33.91 22.10 23.28
CA ASN A 8 -33.79 22.66 24.61
C ASN A 8 -32.34 23.07 24.97
N LEU A 9 -31.35 22.65 24.22
CA LEU A 9 -29.93 23.02 24.35
C LEU A 9 -29.54 24.17 23.42
N SER A 10 -30.49 24.79 22.76
CA SER A 10 -30.26 25.86 21.78
C SER A 10 -29.77 27.12 22.47
N ILE A 11 -28.65 27.65 21.99
CA ILE A 11 -28.09 28.94 22.39
C ILE A 11 -27.82 29.79 21.15
N ASN A 12 -27.66 31.10 21.32
CA ASN A 12 -27.21 31.93 20.24
C ASN A 12 -25.80 31.51 19.81
N ILE A 13 -25.57 31.32 18.51
CA ILE A 13 -24.30 30.81 17.99
C ILE A 13 -23.12 31.75 18.27
N ASP A 14 -23.38 33.05 18.46
CA ASP A 14 -22.36 34.04 18.80
C ASP A 14 -21.95 34.06 20.26
N GLU A 15 -22.66 33.30 21.13
CA GLU A 15 -22.27 33.13 22.54
C GLU A 15 -21.06 32.21 22.72
N VAL A 16 -20.74 31.38 21.71
CA VAL A 16 -19.61 30.44 21.79
C VAL A 16 -18.62 30.71 20.66
N HIS A 17 -17.37 30.32 20.87
CA HIS A 17 -16.30 30.51 19.90
C HIS A 17 -15.30 29.35 19.91
N THR A 18 -14.58 29.18 18.80
CA THR A 18 -13.59 28.09 18.66
C THR A 18 -12.47 28.25 19.70
N HIS A 19 -11.99 27.11 20.21
CA HIS A 19 -10.85 27.12 21.14
C HIS A 19 -9.56 27.48 20.37
N PRO A 20 -8.74 28.44 20.85
CA PRO A 20 -7.55 28.91 20.14
C PRO A 20 -6.47 27.80 19.96
N ALA A 21 -6.44 26.82 20.88
CA ALA A 21 -5.55 25.65 20.79
C ALA A 21 -6.14 24.50 19.97
N ASN A 22 -7.25 24.67 19.25
CA ASN A 22 -7.75 23.63 18.36
C ASN A 22 -6.90 23.59 17.08
N VAL A 23 -6.01 22.61 17.02
CA VAL A 23 -5.07 22.39 15.89
C VAL A 23 -5.64 21.50 14.78
N ARG A 24 -6.81 20.86 15.02
CA ARG A 24 -7.43 19.97 14.03
C ARG A 24 -8.07 20.77 12.90
N GLN A 25 -7.79 20.36 11.67
CA GLN A 25 -8.45 20.86 10.47
C GLN A 25 -9.38 19.76 9.94
N GLY A 26 -10.64 20.10 9.70
CA GLY A 26 -11.64 19.17 9.14
C GLY A 26 -12.35 19.82 7.96
N ASP A 27 -12.97 18.99 7.13
CA ASP A 27 -13.75 19.44 5.99
C ASP A 27 -15.09 20.05 6.45
N VAL A 28 -15.14 21.37 6.40
CA VAL A 28 -16.35 22.15 6.75
C VAL A 28 -17.43 21.97 5.70
N GLY A 29 -17.06 21.69 4.44
CA GLY A 29 -17.99 21.45 3.34
C GLY A 29 -18.82 20.19 3.59
N ALA A 30 -18.14 19.05 3.80
CA ALA A 30 -18.78 17.79 4.10
C ALA A 30 -19.70 17.86 5.33
N ILE A 31 -19.24 18.50 6.42
CA ILE A 31 -20.09 18.68 7.62
C ILE A 31 -21.30 19.58 7.33
N SER A 32 -21.16 20.59 6.44
CA SER A 32 -22.27 21.44 6.05
C SER A 32 -23.34 20.67 5.30
N GLU A 33 -22.98 19.71 4.46
CA GLU A 33 -23.91 18.80 3.77
C GLU A 33 -24.65 17.91 4.76
N SER A 34 -23.94 17.29 5.70
CA SER A 34 -24.58 16.51 6.76
C SER A 34 -25.55 17.34 7.61
N LEU A 35 -25.20 18.58 7.94
CA LEU A 35 -26.10 19.48 8.67
C LEU A 35 -27.33 19.91 7.85
N LYS A 36 -27.21 20.00 6.52
CA LYS A 36 -28.36 20.27 5.63
C LYS A 36 -29.31 19.05 5.58
N ALA A 37 -28.74 17.84 5.43
CA ALA A 37 -29.50 16.60 5.31
C ALA A 37 -30.19 16.22 6.62
N HIS A 38 -29.47 16.24 7.74
CA HIS A 38 -29.93 15.68 9.01
C HIS A 38 -30.28 16.70 10.07
N GLY A 39 -29.92 17.97 9.89
CA GLY A 39 -29.91 18.95 10.97
C GLY A 39 -28.86 18.64 12.03
N GLN A 40 -28.80 19.47 13.06
CA GLN A 40 -27.93 19.17 14.20
C GLN A 40 -28.63 18.15 15.11
N TYR A 41 -28.09 16.96 15.23
CA TYR A 41 -28.57 15.84 16.06
C TYR A 41 -27.69 15.58 17.29
N ARG A 42 -26.51 16.22 17.39
CA ARG A 42 -25.57 16.13 18.50
C ARG A 42 -25.15 17.55 18.93
N PRO A 43 -25.27 17.90 20.21
CA PRO A 43 -24.83 19.22 20.68
C PRO A 43 -23.30 19.34 20.62
N ILE A 44 -22.81 20.55 20.39
CA ILE A 44 -21.40 20.88 20.64
C ILE A 44 -21.16 20.99 22.15
N VAL A 45 -19.90 20.87 22.56
CA VAL A 45 -19.50 20.98 23.97
C VAL A 45 -18.60 22.18 24.14
N TYR A 46 -18.88 23.02 25.16
CA TYR A 46 -18.09 24.20 25.44
C TYR A 46 -17.78 24.37 26.92
N GLN A 47 -16.66 25.01 27.25
CA GLN A 47 -16.27 25.38 28.60
C GLN A 47 -17.17 26.52 29.07
N GLN A 48 -17.87 26.34 30.21
CA GLN A 48 -18.86 27.30 30.71
C GLN A 48 -18.25 28.66 31.06
N SER A 49 -17.04 28.69 31.62
CA SER A 49 -16.38 29.91 32.10
C SER A 49 -15.84 30.80 30.97
N THR A 50 -15.40 30.20 29.85
CA THR A 50 -14.74 30.91 28.74
C THR A 50 -15.55 30.90 27.46
N HIS A 51 -16.63 30.13 27.36
CA HIS A 51 -17.45 29.92 26.18
C HIS A 51 -16.67 29.32 24.99
N ARG A 52 -15.49 28.71 25.24
CA ARG A 52 -14.66 28.06 24.22
C ARG A 52 -15.13 26.65 23.91
N ILE A 53 -15.26 26.33 22.63
CA ILE A 53 -15.73 25.02 22.16
C ILE A 53 -14.64 23.99 22.36
N LEU A 54 -14.95 22.90 23.07
CA LEU A 54 -14.06 21.77 23.37
C LEU A 54 -14.29 20.61 22.37
N ALA A 55 -15.54 20.36 21.97
CA ALA A 55 -15.91 19.37 20.97
C ALA A 55 -16.93 19.94 19.97
N GLY A 56 -16.81 19.57 18.68
CA GLY A 56 -17.70 20.06 17.64
C GLY A 56 -17.29 21.40 17.00
N ASN A 57 -16.02 21.76 17.03
CA ASN A 57 -15.50 23.00 16.41
C ASN A 57 -15.84 23.11 14.91
N HIS A 58 -15.81 21.99 14.16
CA HIS A 58 -16.15 21.98 12.74
C HIS A 58 -17.67 22.09 12.52
N THR A 59 -18.48 21.47 13.37
CA THR A 59 -19.94 21.64 13.37
C THR A 59 -20.33 23.11 13.58
N TYR A 60 -19.66 23.80 14.50
CA TYR A 60 -19.86 25.23 14.69
C TYR A 60 -19.49 26.04 13.45
N LYS A 61 -18.32 25.78 12.84
CA LYS A 61 -17.89 26.46 11.63
C LYS A 61 -18.86 26.22 10.46
N ALA A 62 -19.33 24.99 10.28
CA ALA A 62 -20.29 24.63 9.26
C ALA A 62 -21.66 25.31 9.49
N ALA A 63 -22.16 25.32 10.72
CA ALA A 63 -23.39 26.03 11.07
C ALA A 63 -23.30 27.55 10.80
N LYS A 64 -22.18 28.17 11.13
CA LYS A 64 -21.92 29.58 10.79
C LYS A 64 -21.87 29.83 9.27
N ALA A 65 -21.19 28.97 8.53
CA ALA A 65 -21.13 29.05 7.06
C ALA A 65 -22.53 28.91 6.43
N LEU A 66 -23.42 28.13 7.06
CA LEU A 66 -24.82 27.97 6.65
C LEU A 66 -25.74 29.13 7.13
N GLY A 67 -25.22 30.12 7.83
CA GLY A 67 -25.97 31.28 8.30
C GLY A 67 -26.89 30.98 9.50
N TRP A 68 -26.58 29.95 10.29
CA TRP A 68 -27.37 29.64 11.48
C TRP A 68 -27.17 30.72 12.56
N THR A 69 -28.26 31.09 13.22
CA THR A 69 -28.25 32.02 14.34
C THR A 69 -28.21 31.31 15.71
N HIS A 70 -28.55 30.03 15.74
CA HIS A 70 -28.61 29.22 16.95
C HIS A 70 -27.92 27.89 16.71
N ILE A 71 -27.37 27.32 17.78
CA ILE A 71 -26.71 26.01 17.79
C ILE A 71 -27.00 25.31 19.11
N ALA A 72 -27.24 24.01 19.08
CA ALA A 72 -27.38 23.22 20.32
C ALA A 72 -26.02 22.98 20.95
N ALA A 73 -25.87 23.33 22.19
CA ALA A 73 -24.58 23.30 22.93
C ALA A 73 -24.76 22.89 24.38
N THR A 74 -23.80 22.12 24.90
CA THR A 74 -23.75 21.67 26.29
C THR A 74 -22.57 22.29 27.02
N PRO A 75 -22.80 23.03 28.16
CA PRO A 75 -21.71 23.56 28.93
C PRO A 75 -21.04 22.47 29.79
N VAL A 76 -19.71 22.58 29.95
CA VAL A 76 -18.92 21.78 30.87
C VAL A 76 -18.24 22.72 31.87
N ILE A 77 -18.37 22.40 33.15
CA ILE A 77 -17.69 23.12 34.24
C ILE A 77 -16.31 22.47 34.39
N CYS A 78 -15.26 23.16 33.94
CA CYS A 78 -13.89 22.71 34.09
C CYS A 78 -12.93 23.92 34.07
N ASP A 79 -11.73 23.73 34.59
CA ASP A 79 -10.65 24.71 34.47
C ASP A 79 -9.99 24.65 33.09
N ASP A 80 -9.04 25.56 32.83
CA ASP A 80 -8.39 25.65 31.51
C ASP A 80 -7.52 24.43 31.18
N GLU A 81 -6.91 23.79 32.18
CA GLU A 81 -6.12 22.57 31.98
C GLU A 81 -7.02 21.39 31.58
N GLN A 82 -8.12 21.19 32.30
CA GLN A 82 -9.12 20.16 31.99
C GLN A 82 -9.76 20.41 30.60
N ALA A 83 -10.06 21.67 30.28
CA ALA A 83 -10.59 22.04 28.98
C ALA A 83 -9.66 21.63 27.84
N LEU A 84 -8.34 21.87 27.96
CA LEU A 84 -7.36 21.46 27.01
C LEU A 84 -7.24 19.92 26.89
N ARG A 85 -7.31 19.21 28.01
CA ARG A 85 -7.32 17.73 28.02
C ARG A 85 -8.54 17.16 27.29
N ILE A 86 -9.73 17.73 27.52
CA ILE A 86 -10.98 17.32 26.85
C ILE A 86 -10.87 17.58 25.34
N LEU A 87 -10.41 18.75 24.91
CA LEU A 87 -10.21 19.10 23.51
C LEU A 87 -9.29 18.11 22.79
N LEU A 88 -8.16 17.77 23.42
CA LEU A 88 -7.19 16.84 22.82
C LEU A 88 -7.72 15.41 22.83
N ALA A 89 -8.43 14.99 23.89
CA ALA A 89 -9.01 13.66 23.96
C ALA A 89 -10.12 13.45 22.91
N ASP A 90 -11.02 14.44 22.71
CA ASP A 90 -12.06 14.39 21.68
C ASP A 90 -11.44 14.28 20.27
N ASN A 91 -10.42 15.08 19.99
CA ASN A 91 -9.71 15.01 18.72
C ASN A 91 -9.04 13.63 18.52
N LYS A 92 -8.36 13.09 19.53
CA LYS A 92 -7.64 11.83 19.45
C LYS A 92 -8.56 10.61 19.38
N ALA A 93 -9.71 10.65 20.05
CA ALA A 93 -10.67 9.56 20.03
C ALA A 93 -11.19 9.26 18.63
N ASN A 94 -11.41 10.30 17.82
CA ASN A 94 -11.80 10.14 16.43
C ASN A 94 -10.69 9.51 15.56
N ASP A 95 -9.42 9.76 15.87
CA ASP A 95 -8.28 9.18 15.13
C ASP A 95 -8.00 7.72 15.51
N LEU A 96 -8.52 7.26 16.66
CA LEU A 96 -8.39 5.87 17.12
C LEU A 96 -9.52 4.96 16.65
N ALA A 97 -10.60 5.53 16.11
CA ALA A 97 -11.71 4.77 15.59
C ALA A 97 -11.34 4.20 14.18
N THR A 98 -11.72 2.96 13.94
CA THR A 98 -11.64 2.27 12.64
C THR A 98 -12.99 1.66 12.34
N TYR A 99 -13.28 1.45 11.05
CA TYR A 99 -14.47 0.74 10.61
C TYR A 99 -14.19 -0.77 10.49
N ASP A 100 -15.21 -1.59 10.72
CA ASP A 100 -15.26 -2.94 10.15
C ASP A 100 -15.70 -2.74 8.69
N GLU A 101 -14.75 -2.81 7.77
CA GLU A 101 -14.99 -2.43 6.37
C GLU A 101 -16.05 -3.29 5.68
N PRO A 102 -16.10 -4.64 5.84
CA PRO A 102 -17.17 -5.46 5.29
C PRO A 102 -18.57 -5.00 5.77
N GLU A 103 -18.71 -4.71 7.06
CA GLU A 103 -19.99 -4.26 7.62
C GLU A 103 -20.33 -2.83 7.14
N LEU A 104 -19.33 -1.96 7.02
CA LEU A 104 -19.50 -0.61 6.45
C LEU A 104 -19.99 -0.66 5.02
N ILE A 105 -19.39 -1.51 4.17
CA ILE A 105 -19.79 -1.69 2.76
C ILE A 105 -21.26 -2.12 2.66
N GLU A 106 -21.69 -3.08 3.47
CA GLU A 106 -23.09 -3.53 3.49
C GLU A 106 -24.05 -2.41 3.87
N LEU A 107 -23.68 -1.58 4.87
CA LEU A 107 -24.49 -0.42 5.27
C LEU A 107 -24.56 0.65 4.18
N LEU A 108 -23.41 0.96 3.55
CA LEU A 108 -23.35 1.95 2.48
C LEU A 108 -24.15 1.49 1.24
N LYS A 109 -24.06 0.20 0.85
CA LYS A 109 -24.86 -0.38 -0.24
C LYS A 109 -26.36 -0.26 0.05
N GLN A 110 -26.80 -0.60 1.27
CA GLN A 110 -28.19 -0.46 1.66
C GLN A 110 -28.69 0.99 1.55
N LEU A 111 -27.83 1.97 1.87
CA LEU A 111 -28.17 3.38 1.73
C LEU A 111 -28.14 3.85 0.28
N ALA A 112 -27.16 3.41 -0.51
CA ALA A 112 -27.04 3.75 -1.94
C ALA A 112 -28.28 3.33 -2.75
N ASP A 113 -28.94 2.23 -2.36
CA ASP A 113 -30.19 1.76 -2.98
C ASP A 113 -31.43 2.58 -2.58
N THR A 114 -31.31 3.55 -1.68
CA THR A 114 -32.43 4.41 -1.27
C THR A 114 -32.56 5.66 -2.15
N SER A 115 -33.70 6.37 -2.04
CA SER A 115 -33.92 7.61 -2.80
C SER A 115 -32.93 8.73 -2.52
N ASP A 116 -32.36 8.75 -1.31
CA ASP A 116 -31.42 9.78 -0.86
C ASP A 116 -29.97 9.34 -1.04
N GLY A 117 -29.72 8.06 -1.39
CA GLY A 117 -28.40 7.50 -1.61
C GLY A 117 -27.47 7.69 -0.40
N LEU A 118 -26.24 8.06 -0.66
CA LEU A 118 -25.24 8.33 0.38
C LEU A 118 -25.29 9.75 0.95
N LEU A 119 -26.29 10.55 0.59
CA LEU A 119 -26.39 11.95 0.99
C LEU A 119 -26.33 12.10 2.52
N GLY A 120 -25.41 12.90 3.02
CA GLY A 120 -25.24 13.21 4.44
C GLY A 120 -24.44 12.18 5.24
N THR A 121 -24.05 11.06 4.66
CA THR A 121 -23.20 10.05 5.31
C THR A 121 -21.73 10.48 5.43
N LEU A 122 -21.30 11.45 4.63
CA LEU A 122 -19.93 11.88 4.38
C LEU A 122 -19.10 10.89 3.55
N PHE A 123 -19.72 9.84 3.00
CA PHE A 123 -19.16 8.95 1.98
C PHE A 123 -19.78 9.29 0.63
N ASP A 124 -18.99 9.15 -0.44
CA ASP A 124 -19.46 9.27 -1.81
C ASP A 124 -19.44 7.91 -2.54
N GLU A 125 -19.94 7.91 -3.78
CA GLU A 125 -20.00 6.68 -4.59
C GLU A 125 -18.60 6.16 -4.95
N ASP A 126 -17.64 7.05 -5.21
CA ASP A 126 -16.26 6.67 -5.54
C ASP A 126 -15.58 6.02 -4.32
N GLU A 127 -15.84 6.51 -3.11
CA GLU A 127 -15.34 5.91 -1.87
C GLU A 127 -15.98 4.53 -1.61
N LEU A 128 -17.29 4.39 -1.86
CA LEU A 128 -17.96 3.10 -1.76
C LEU A 128 -17.42 2.09 -2.77
N ASP A 129 -17.25 2.49 -4.02
CA ASP A 129 -16.69 1.63 -5.07
C ASP A 129 -15.26 1.20 -4.70
N SER A 130 -14.43 2.12 -4.19
CA SER A 130 -13.09 1.81 -3.71
C SER A 130 -13.11 0.82 -2.53
N LEU A 131 -14.01 0.99 -1.57
CA LEU A 131 -14.18 0.07 -0.44
C LEU A 131 -14.65 -1.32 -0.93
N ILE A 132 -15.57 -1.38 -1.90
CA ILE A 132 -16.02 -2.65 -2.49
C ILE A 132 -14.88 -3.36 -3.20
N GLU A 133 -14.09 -2.65 -4.01
CA GLU A 133 -12.95 -3.22 -4.71
C GLU A 133 -11.87 -3.72 -3.76
N ASP A 134 -11.56 -2.96 -2.70
CA ASP A 134 -10.55 -3.35 -1.70
C ASP A 134 -11.01 -4.53 -0.82
N ASN A 135 -12.32 -4.69 -0.59
CA ASN A 135 -12.91 -5.75 0.24
C ASN A 135 -13.62 -6.87 -0.56
N SER A 136 -13.76 -6.73 -1.89
CA SER A 136 -14.18 -7.86 -2.72
C SER A 136 -13.23 -9.02 -2.41
N HIS A 137 -13.74 -10.25 -2.29
CA HIS A 137 -12.90 -11.43 -2.31
C HIS A 137 -12.04 -11.33 -3.57
N PHE A 138 -10.81 -10.91 -3.38
CA PHE A 138 -9.84 -10.77 -4.45
C PHE A 138 -9.46 -12.18 -4.88
N GLU A 139 -10.29 -12.76 -5.74
CA GLU A 139 -9.96 -14.00 -6.42
C GLU A 139 -9.06 -13.62 -7.59
N LEU A 140 -7.79 -13.89 -7.43
CA LEU A 140 -6.84 -13.83 -8.53
C LEU A 140 -7.28 -14.79 -9.64
N PRO A 141 -7.15 -14.42 -10.92
CA PRO A 141 -7.33 -15.35 -12.01
C PRO A 141 -6.50 -16.63 -11.79
N SER A 142 -7.04 -17.78 -12.14
CA SER A 142 -6.35 -19.07 -11.95
C SER A 142 -4.98 -19.15 -12.63
N GLU A 143 -4.78 -18.34 -13.67
CA GLU A 143 -3.56 -18.26 -14.48
C GLU A 143 -2.66 -17.07 -14.09
N VAL A 144 -2.96 -16.38 -13.00
CA VAL A 144 -2.23 -15.17 -12.59
C VAL A 144 -0.74 -15.42 -12.35
N ASP A 145 -0.40 -16.62 -11.88
CA ASP A 145 0.98 -17.04 -11.67
C ASP A 145 1.66 -17.61 -12.90
N ASP A 146 0.97 -17.69 -14.04
CA ASP A 146 1.55 -18.18 -15.28
C ASP A 146 2.63 -17.24 -15.82
N VAL A 147 3.76 -17.83 -16.16
CA VAL A 147 4.89 -17.13 -16.80
C VAL A 147 5.14 -17.76 -18.16
N PRO A 148 5.31 -16.96 -19.22
CA PRO A 148 5.70 -17.49 -20.52
C PRO A 148 7.03 -18.25 -20.45
N ASP A 149 7.07 -19.47 -21.01
CA ASP A 149 8.29 -20.28 -21.05
C ASP A 149 9.37 -19.66 -21.93
N LYS A 150 8.96 -18.87 -22.92
CA LYS A 150 9.85 -18.15 -23.85
C LYS A 150 9.34 -16.73 -24.04
N ALA A 151 10.25 -15.79 -24.22
CA ALA A 151 9.98 -14.43 -24.67
C ALA A 151 10.95 -14.08 -25.81
N PRO A 152 10.56 -13.23 -26.77
CA PRO A 152 11.47 -12.75 -27.79
C PRO A 152 12.60 -11.93 -27.14
N SER A 153 13.81 -11.96 -27.71
CA SER A 153 14.94 -11.18 -27.19
C SER A 153 14.94 -9.80 -27.85
N ILE A 154 14.37 -8.81 -27.16
CA ILE A 154 14.15 -7.46 -27.68
C ILE A 154 14.89 -6.43 -26.81
N THR A 155 14.87 -6.60 -25.49
CA THR A 155 15.36 -5.63 -24.51
C THR A 155 16.88 -5.53 -24.50
N ASN A 156 17.40 -4.31 -24.35
CA ASN A 156 18.80 -4.02 -24.12
C ASN A 156 19.00 -3.38 -22.74
N ALA A 157 20.23 -3.46 -22.21
CA ALA A 157 20.58 -2.79 -20.95
C ALA A 157 20.32 -1.28 -21.07
N GLY A 158 19.62 -0.72 -20.09
CA GLY A 158 19.21 0.69 -20.04
C GLY A 158 17.81 0.97 -20.63
N ASP A 159 17.19 0.02 -21.33
CA ASP A 159 15.84 0.20 -21.86
C ASP A 159 14.81 0.34 -20.73
N VAL A 160 13.84 1.23 -20.95
CA VAL A 160 12.66 1.41 -20.09
C VAL A 160 11.41 1.11 -20.90
N TRP A 161 10.63 0.16 -20.43
CA TRP A 161 9.36 -0.23 -21.03
C TRP A 161 8.19 0.33 -20.26
N LEU A 162 7.25 0.95 -20.97
CA LEU A 162 5.96 1.40 -20.45
C LEU A 162 4.94 0.29 -20.68
N LEU A 163 4.32 -0.16 -19.61
CA LEU A 163 3.39 -1.27 -19.55
C LEU A 163 2.04 -0.73 -19.02
N GLY A 164 1.29 -0.04 -19.90
CA GLY A 164 0.15 0.76 -19.49
C GLY A 164 0.57 1.87 -18.50
N LYS A 165 0.11 1.77 -17.25
CA LYS A 165 0.48 2.67 -16.16
C LYS A 165 1.79 2.30 -15.44
N HIS A 166 2.33 1.10 -15.71
CA HIS A 166 3.54 0.58 -15.06
C HIS A 166 4.81 0.88 -15.86
N LYS A 167 5.96 0.67 -15.22
CA LYS A 167 7.28 0.77 -15.87
C LYS A 167 8.17 -0.41 -15.46
N VAL A 168 8.96 -0.90 -16.39
CA VAL A 168 10.10 -1.78 -16.10
C VAL A 168 11.36 -1.23 -16.75
N MET A 169 12.46 -1.20 -16.01
CA MET A 169 13.77 -0.78 -16.50
C MET A 169 14.75 -1.96 -16.48
N CYS A 170 15.44 -2.19 -17.59
CA CYS A 170 16.59 -3.07 -17.63
C CYS A 170 17.80 -2.36 -17.02
N GLY A 171 18.10 -2.60 -15.73
CA GLY A 171 19.09 -1.84 -15.02
C GLY A 171 19.58 -2.47 -13.72
N ASP A 172 20.57 -1.84 -13.12
CA ASP A 172 21.21 -2.27 -11.88
C ASP A 172 20.61 -1.55 -10.67
N SER A 173 19.96 -2.29 -9.80
CA SER A 173 19.34 -1.78 -8.56
C SER A 173 20.33 -1.23 -7.54
N THR A 174 21.62 -1.55 -7.67
CA THR A 174 22.68 -0.94 -6.84
C THR A 174 23.08 0.46 -7.32
N ASN A 175 22.68 0.83 -8.54
CA ASN A 175 22.93 2.14 -9.13
C ASN A 175 21.79 3.11 -8.82
N GLY A 176 22.00 3.97 -7.79
CA GLY A 176 20.98 4.92 -7.35
C GLY A 176 20.51 5.91 -8.43
N GLU A 177 21.32 6.23 -9.44
CA GLU A 177 20.91 7.12 -10.52
C GLU A 177 19.94 6.41 -11.48
N GLN A 178 20.12 5.10 -11.74
CA GLN A 178 19.19 4.33 -12.53
C GLN A 178 17.85 4.15 -11.78
N VAL A 179 17.88 3.89 -10.48
CA VAL A 179 16.67 3.80 -9.65
C VAL A 179 15.91 5.14 -9.66
N LYS A 180 16.60 6.28 -9.55
CA LYS A 180 15.98 7.61 -9.68
C LYS A 180 15.42 7.86 -11.09
N ALA A 181 16.12 7.40 -12.13
CA ALA A 181 15.65 7.52 -13.51
C ALA A 181 14.37 6.71 -13.75
N LEU A 182 14.28 5.47 -13.22
CA LEU A 182 13.05 4.67 -13.25
C LEU A 182 11.88 5.41 -12.58
N MET A 183 12.13 6.02 -11.43
CA MET A 183 11.09 6.73 -10.66
C MET A 183 10.68 8.07 -11.26
N ASP A 184 11.49 8.67 -12.14
CA ASP A 184 11.18 9.89 -12.89
C ASP A 184 10.67 11.05 -12.00
N GLY A 185 11.33 11.25 -10.86
CA GLY A 185 11.00 12.27 -9.87
C GLY A 185 9.83 11.96 -8.95
N LEU A 186 9.20 10.80 -9.09
CA LEU A 186 8.16 10.30 -8.20
C LEU A 186 8.79 9.53 -7.01
N GLU A 187 8.01 9.33 -5.95
CA GLU A 187 8.42 8.53 -4.81
C GLU A 187 7.54 7.28 -4.68
N ALA A 188 8.15 6.17 -4.27
CA ALA A 188 7.44 4.92 -4.02
C ALA A 188 6.64 4.99 -2.71
N ASP A 189 5.40 4.56 -2.76
CA ASP A 189 4.52 4.40 -1.60
C ASP A 189 4.82 3.11 -0.84
N LEU A 190 5.23 2.09 -1.58
CA LEU A 190 5.61 0.78 -1.05
C LEU A 190 6.80 0.23 -1.85
N VAL A 191 7.68 -0.46 -1.15
CA VAL A 191 8.69 -1.33 -1.75
C VAL A 191 8.34 -2.78 -1.39
N TRP A 192 8.06 -3.58 -2.42
CA TRP A 192 8.09 -5.03 -2.33
C TRP A 192 9.27 -5.53 -3.14
N THR A 193 10.11 -6.40 -2.57
CA THR A 193 11.28 -6.85 -3.32
C THR A 193 11.78 -8.22 -2.85
N ASP A 194 12.28 -9.00 -3.81
CA ASP A 194 12.80 -10.36 -3.61
C ASP A 194 14.24 -10.46 -4.18
N PRO A 195 15.23 -9.98 -3.45
CA PRO A 195 16.62 -9.97 -3.92
C PRO A 195 17.20 -11.39 -4.08
N PRO A 196 18.28 -11.56 -4.86
CA PRO A 196 19.02 -12.83 -4.91
C PRO A 196 19.53 -13.24 -3.53
N TYR A 197 19.54 -14.56 -3.27
CA TYR A 197 19.92 -15.10 -1.95
C TYR A 197 21.39 -15.51 -1.82
N GLY A 198 22.18 -15.35 -2.89
CA GLY A 198 23.61 -15.72 -2.88
C GLY A 198 23.87 -17.23 -2.82
N VAL A 199 22.94 -18.06 -3.29
CA VAL A 199 23.02 -19.52 -3.16
C VAL A 199 23.43 -20.26 -4.45
N ALA A 200 23.93 -19.53 -5.45
CA ALA A 200 24.35 -20.05 -6.75
C ALA A 200 23.28 -20.95 -7.40
N TYR A 201 22.06 -20.44 -7.48
CA TYR A 201 20.95 -21.20 -8.05
C TYR A 201 21.15 -21.45 -9.55
N VAL A 202 21.20 -22.72 -9.95
CA VAL A 202 21.24 -23.15 -11.35
C VAL A 202 19.91 -23.85 -11.66
N GLY A 203 19.15 -23.30 -12.60
CA GLY A 203 17.92 -23.93 -13.11
C GLY A 203 18.19 -25.34 -13.63
N LYS A 204 17.23 -26.26 -13.43
CA LYS A 204 17.36 -27.67 -13.85
C LYS A 204 16.97 -27.91 -15.31
N THR A 205 16.67 -26.88 -16.07
CA THR A 205 16.29 -26.96 -17.51
C THR A 205 17.52 -26.95 -18.43
N LYS A 206 17.35 -27.38 -19.68
CA LYS A 206 18.45 -27.45 -20.66
C LYS A 206 19.13 -26.10 -20.94
N ASP A 207 18.41 -25.00 -20.73
CA ASP A 207 18.87 -23.62 -20.94
C ASP A 207 19.26 -22.94 -19.60
N ALA A 208 19.42 -23.71 -18.55
CA ALA A 208 19.88 -23.39 -17.18
C ALA A 208 19.99 -21.87 -16.91
N LEU A 209 18.85 -21.18 -16.76
CA LEU A 209 18.84 -19.77 -16.39
C LEU A 209 19.54 -19.63 -15.05
N THR A 210 20.65 -18.92 -15.05
CA THR A 210 21.40 -18.55 -13.84
C THR A 210 20.95 -17.16 -13.43
N ILE A 211 20.64 -16.97 -12.15
CA ILE A 211 20.39 -15.64 -11.61
C ILE A 211 21.74 -14.95 -11.51
N GLU A 212 21.95 -13.85 -12.23
CA GLU A 212 23.15 -13.05 -12.09
C GLU A 212 23.28 -12.56 -10.64
N ASN A 213 24.50 -12.59 -10.10
CA ASN A 213 24.84 -12.24 -8.72
C ASN A 213 24.27 -13.17 -7.62
N ASP A 214 23.86 -14.41 -7.92
CA ASP A 214 23.43 -15.37 -6.90
C ASP A 214 24.57 -16.26 -6.34
N ASP A 215 25.84 -16.04 -6.76
CA ASP A 215 27.04 -16.71 -6.24
C ASP A 215 27.89 -15.70 -5.45
N MET A 216 27.42 -15.31 -4.26
CA MET A 216 28.09 -14.39 -3.38
C MET A 216 28.30 -15.00 -2.00
N ASP A 217 29.43 -14.73 -1.37
CA ASP A 217 29.55 -14.95 0.08
C ASP A 217 28.67 -13.96 0.85
N ILE A 218 28.48 -14.22 2.15
CA ILE A 218 27.55 -13.42 2.98
C ILE A 218 27.94 -11.94 3.04
N ASP A 219 29.24 -11.63 3.07
CA ASP A 219 29.74 -10.25 3.18
C ASP A 219 29.52 -9.50 1.87
N ALA A 220 29.81 -10.13 0.73
CA ALA A 220 29.56 -9.56 -0.59
C ALA A 220 28.05 -9.36 -0.85
N LEU A 221 27.20 -10.31 -0.45
CA LEU A 221 25.76 -10.19 -0.52
C LEU A 221 25.26 -9.04 0.35
N GLN A 222 25.76 -8.90 1.57
CA GLN A 222 25.39 -7.79 2.45
C GLN A 222 25.77 -6.42 1.85
N GLU A 223 26.97 -6.30 1.24
CA GLU A 223 27.39 -5.07 0.57
C GLU A 223 26.47 -4.74 -0.62
N PHE A 224 26.16 -5.74 -1.44
CA PHE A 224 25.23 -5.63 -2.59
C PHE A 224 23.85 -5.14 -2.12
N LEU A 225 23.24 -5.81 -1.13
CA LEU A 225 21.94 -5.46 -0.58
C LEU A 225 21.94 -4.06 0.07
N THR A 226 23.06 -3.69 0.73
CA THR A 226 23.20 -2.35 1.32
C THR A 226 23.09 -1.26 0.24
N LYS A 227 23.72 -1.46 -0.93
CA LYS A 227 23.64 -0.51 -2.05
C LYS A 227 22.24 -0.44 -2.64
N ALA A 228 21.65 -1.60 -2.94
CA ALA A 228 20.31 -1.67 -3.53
C ALA A 228 19.23 -1.10 -2.60
N PHE A 229 19.25 -1.49 -1.31
CA PHE A 229 18.26 -0.97 -0.35
C PHE A 229 18.45 0.53 -0.09
N LYS A 230 19.68 1.04 -0.11
CA LYS A 230 19.92 2.48 -0.03
C LYS A 230 19.35 3.21 -1.23
N ALA A 231 19.54 2.69 -2.45
CA ALA A 231 18.99 3.29 -3.66
C ALA A 231 17.45 3.34 -3.62
N GLY A 232 16.79 2.22 -3.23
CA GLY A 232 15.35 2.19 -3.04
C GLY A 232 14.85 3.10 -1.91
N TYR A 233 15.60 3.18 -0.79
CA TYR A 233 15.26 4.06 0.33
C TYR A 233 15.25 5.54 -0.06
N GLU A 234 16.20 5.98 -0.90
CA GLU A 234 16.28 7.36 -1.37
C GLU A 234 15.03 7.80 -2.14
N VAL A 235 14.41 6.89 -2.90
CA VAL A 235 13.22 7.14 -3.70
C VAL A 235 11.90 6.70 -3.05
N THR A 236 11.94 6.18 -1.84
CA THR A 236 10.74 5.88 -1.05
C THR A 236 10.27 7.12 -0.30
N LYS A 237 8.99 7.42 -0.29
CA LYS A 237 8.43 8.52 0.50
C LYS A 237 8.53 8.25 2.00
N LYS A 238 8.49 9.29 2.82
CA LYS A 238 8.37 9.15 4.27
C LYS A 238 7.07 8.44 4.62
N GLY A 239 7.14 7.41 5.46
CA GLY A 239 6.00 6.53 5.77
C GLY A 239 5.79 5.41 4.76
N GLY A 240 6.50 5.39 3.62
CA GLY A 240 6.41 4.32 2.63
C GLY A 240 6.84 2.97 3.22
N CYS A 241 6.00 1.96 3.03
CA CYS A 241 6.19 0.62 3.59
C CYS A 241 7.20 -0.21 2.78
N TRP A 242 7.85 -1.14 3.46
CA TRP A 242 8.82 -2.06 2.88
C TRP A 242 8.47 -3.50 3.25
N TYR A 243 8.48 -4.36 2.24
CA TYR A 243 8.43 -5.81 2.38
C TYR A 243 9.60 -6.40 1.60
N VAL A 244 10.50 -7.08 2.29
CA VAL A 244 11.69 -7.69 1.68
C VAL A 244 11.68 -9.17 1.95
N ALA A 245 11.46 -9.98 0.90
CA ALA A 245 11.58 -11.43 1.00
C ALA A 245 13.03 -11.84 1.27
N ALA A 246 13.21 -12.81 2.14
CA ALA A 246 14.54 -13.22 2.58
C ALA A 246 14.56 -14.73 2.93
N PRO A 247 15.70 -15.39 2.74
CA PRO A 247 15.88 -16.76 3.14
C PRO A 247 15.92 -16.90 4.67
N SER A 248 15.51 -18.04 5.16
CA SER A 248 15.73 -18.42 6.55
C SER A 248 17.17 -18.94 6.75
N GLY A 249 17.68 -18.88 7.96
CA GLY A 249 19.02 -19.38 8.30
C GLY A 249 20.09 -18.26 8.40
N ASN A 250 21.37 -18.61 8.27
CA ASN A 250 22.49 -17.68 8.50
C ASN A 250 22.54 -16.52 7.50
N ILE A 251 22.09 -16.73 6.28
CA ILE A 251 22.05 -15.70 5.22
C ILE A 251 21.10 -14.56 5.59
N PHE A 252 20.10 -14.80 6.45
CA PHE A 252 19.19 -13.78 6.97
C PHE A 252 19.91 -12.52 7.48
N GLN A 253 21.15 -12.66 7.99
CA GLN A 253 21.93 -11.52 8.49
C GLN A 253 22.30 -10.53 7.39
N ALA A 254 22.61 -10.99 6.18
CA ALA A 254 22.92 -10.13 5.05
C ALA A 254 21.77 -9.18 4.67
N PHE A 255 20.53 -9.56 4.98
CA PHE A 255 19.32 -8.75 4.77
C PHE A 255 19.03 -7.86 5.98
N SER A 256 19.08 -8.43 7.20
CA SER A 256 18.66 -7.73 8.42
C SER A 256 19.56 -6.55 8.77
N ILE A 257 20.87 -6.65 8.54
CA ILE A 257 21.82 -5.60 8.89
C ILE A 257 21.58 -4.32 8.07
N PRO A 258 21.51 -4.34 6.72
CA PRO A 258 21.21 -3.14 5.94
C PRO A 258 19.84 -2.52 6.30
N LEU A 259 18.79 -3.33 6.47
CA LEU A 259 17.47 -2.84 6.83
C LEU A 259 17.41 -2.21 8.21
N SER A 260 18.21 -2.72 9.17
CA SER A 260 18.37 -2.14 10.50
C SER A 260 19.10 -0.81 10.45
N ILE A 261 20.19 -0.71 9.66
CA ILE A 261 20.97 0.52 9.48
C ILE A 261 20.11 1.63 8.86
N LEU A 262 19.27 1.29 7.89
CA LEU A 262 18.32 2.22 7.26
C LEU A 262 17.13 2.57 8.17
N GLY A 263 16.98 1.91 9.32
CA GLY A 263 15.86 2.13 10.23
C GLY A 263 14.50 1.67 9.69
N ILE A 264 14.48 0.74 8.73
CA ILE A 264 13.25 0.23 8.12
C ILE A 264 12.62 -0.88 8.95
N TRP A 265 13.40 -1.90 9.30
CA TRP A 265 12.87 -3.13 9.89
C TRP A 265 12.13 -2.92 11.22
N ARG A 266 10.90 -3.43 11.29
CA ARG A 266 10.03 -3.42 12.49
C ARG A 266 9.56 -4.81 12.88
N HIS A 267 9.08 -5.60 11.90
CA HIS A 267 8.55 -6.94 12.11
C HIS A 267 9.16 -7.91 11.09
N THR A 268 9.17 -9.19 11.43
CA THR A 268 9.41 -10.27 10.47
C THR A 268 8.10 -11.03 10.32
N LEU A 269 7.60 -11.08 9.09
CA LEU A 269 6.48 -11.93 8.70
C LEU A 269 7.03 -13.25 8.20
N VAL A 270 6.22 -14.29 8.23
CA VAL A 270 6.58 -15.64 7.79
C VAL A 270 5.58 -16.10 6.75
N TRP A 271 6.04 -16.27 5.51
CA TRP A 271 5.24 -16.93 4.49
C TRP A 271 5.38 -18.44 4.63
N VAL A 272 4.29 -19.12 4.99
CA VAL A 272 4.22 -20.56 5.14
C VAL A 272 3.68 -21.18 3.84
N LYS A 273 4.46 -22.10 3.27
CA LYS A 273 4.14 -22.80 2.02
C LYS A 273 3.27 -24.03 2.29
N ASP A 274 2.52 -24.48 1.28
CA ASP A 274 1.71 -25.70 1.30
C ASP A 274 2.54 -26.97 1.51
N SER A 275 3.79 -26.98 1.03
CA SER A 275 4.69 -28.12 1.11
C SER A 275 6.12 -27.70 1.45
N LEU A 276 6.85 -28.61 2.09
CA LEU A 276 8.27 -28.41 2.42
C LEU A 276 9.14 -28.42 1.17
N VAL A 277 10.28 -27.72 1.24
CA VAL A 277 11.34 -27.79 0.20
C VAL A 277 12.39 -28.79 0.64
N MET A 278 12.48 -29.91 -0.08
CA MET A 278 13.51 -30.91 0.18
C MET A 278 14.91 -30.33 -0.08
N GLY A 279 15.77 -30.41 0.92
CA GLY A 279 17.15 -29.95 0.87
C GLY A 279 18.07 -30.90 1.64
N ARG A 280 19.36 -30.52 1.80
CA ARG A 280 20.37 -31.29 2.55
C ARG A 280 20.48 -30.86 4.02
N ALA A 281 19.51 -30.05 4.51
CA ALA A 281 19.48 -29.60 5.89
C ALA A 281 18.78 -30.64 6.78
N ASP A 282 19.09 -30.64 8.08
CA ASP A 282 18.46 -31.52 9.08
C ASP A 282 16.96 -31.25 9.21
N TYR A 283 16.54 -29.99 9.02
CA TYR A 283 15.16 -29.56 9.00
C TYR A 283 14.83 -28.94 7.65
N HIS A 284 13.77 -29.41 7.00
CA HIS A 284 13.33 -28.88 5.71
C HIS A 284 12.49 -27.61 5.90
N TYR A 285 12.87 -26.55 5.20
CA TYR A 285 12.12 -25.30 5.25
C TYR A 285 10.76 -25.40 4.58
N ARG A 286 9.73 -25.00 5.31
CA ARG A 286 8.36 -24.84 4.81
C ARG A 286 7.94 -23.37 4.79
N HIS A 287 8.85 -22.47 5.11
CA HIS A 287 8.57 -21.05 5.17
C HIS A 287 9.74 -20.21 4.63
N GLU A 288 9.42 -18.99 4.28
CA GLU A 288 10.38 -17.91 4.04
C GLU A 288 10.07 -16.73 4.93
N SER A 289 11.07 -15.92 5.23
CA SER A 289 10.92 -14.71 6.02
C SER A 289 10.62 -13.53 5.11
N ILE A 290 9.85 -12.56 5.62
CA ILE A 290 9.62 -11.28 4.96
C ILE A 290 9.87 -10.19 6.00
N PHE A 291 10.88 -9.36 5.76
CA PHE A 291 11.09 -8.18 6.58
C PHE A 291 10.04 -7.14 6.27
N TYR A 292 9.39 -6.63 7.29
CA TYR A 292 8.40 -5.57 7.20
C TYR A 292 8.77 -4.36 8.03
N GLY A 293 8.49 -3.19 7.49
CA GLY A 293 8.62 -1.92 8.18
C GLY A 293 8.36 -0.74 7.24
N TRP A 294 8.87 0.43 7.57
CA TRP A 294 8.63 1.66 6.80
C TRP A 294 9.74 2.68 6.98
N LYS A 295 9.85 3.60 6.02
CA LYS A 295 10.75 4.75 6.10
C LYS A 295 10.25 5.75 7.14
N GLU A 296 11.09 6.16 8.06
CA GLU A 296 10.73 7.12 9.11
C GLU A 296 10.40 8.51 8.55
N GLY A 297 9.68 9.31 9.35
CA GLY A 297 9.43 10.72 9.09
C GLY A 297 7.98 11.07 8.77
N ALA A 298 7.09 10.08 8.57
CA ALA A 298 5.63 10.25 8.47
C ALA A 298 4.91 9.00 8.98
N ALA A 299 3.59 9.09 9.15
CA ALA A 299 2.77 7.91 9.40
C ALA A 299 2.81 6.97 8.20
N HIS A 300 2.92 5.67 8.44
CA HIS A 300 2.76 4.63 7.43
C HIS A 300 1.29 4.23 7.32
N GLN A 301 0.92 3.63 6.19
CA GLN A 301 -0.37 2.98 6.06
C GLN A 301 -0.32 1.65 6.81
N ALA A 302 -1.12 1.53 7.86
CA ALA A 302 -1.30 0.28 8.59
C ALA A 302 -2.21 -0.66 7.80
N PRO A 303 -2.15 -1.99 8.04
CA PRO A 303 -3.13 -2.92 7.48
C PRO A 303 -4.56 -2.46 7.76
N PRO A 304 -5.51 -2.73 6.85
CA PRO A 304 -6.88 -2.21 6.92
C PRO A 304 -7.66 -2.71 8.15
N ASP A 305 -7.27 -3.84 8.69
CA ASP A 305 -7.90 -4.42 9.87
C ASP A 305 -6.87 -4.88 10.93
N ARG A 306 -7.36 -5.20 12.14
CA ARG A 306 -6.53 -5.72 13.25
C ARG A 306 -6.49 -7.25 13.32
N LYS A 307 -6.96 -7.95 12.28
CA LYS A 307 -6.97 -9.41 12.20
C LYS A 307 -5.72 -9.95 11.51
N GLN A 308 -4.90 -9.06 10.92
CA GLN A 308 -3.64 -9.43 10.27
C GLN A 308 -2.61 -9.89 11.31
N ASP A 309 -2.00 -11.03 11.03
CA ASP A 309 -0.94 -11.59 11.87
C ASP A 309 0.39 -11.72 11.09
N THR A 310 1.40 -12.25 11.75
CA THR A 310 2.75 -12.39 11.17
C THR A 310 2.95 -13.69 10.40
N VAL A 311 1.93 -14.54 10.30
CA VAL A 311 2.01 -15.84 9.62
C VAL A 311 1.06 -15.84 8.42
N TRP A 312 1.64 -15.88 7.21
CA TRP A 312 0.90 -15.87 5.96
C TRP A 312 0.93 -17.25 5.31
N GLU A 313 -0.17 -17.97 5.39
CA GLU A 313 -0.31 -19.28 4.77
C GLU A 313 -0.85 -19.09 3.34
N ILE A 314 0.05 -19.15 2.36
CA ILE A 314 -0.27 -18.98 0.94
C ILE A 314 0.43 -20.10 0.17
N PRO A 315 -0.29 -20.88 -0.65
CA PRO A 315 0.29 -21.94 -1.47
C PRO A 315 1.36 -21.41 -2.42
N ARG A 316 2.30 -22.26 -2.78
CA ARG A 316 3.23 -21.94 -3.88
C ARG A 316 2.50 -21.98 -5.21
N PRO A 317 2.93 -21.16 -6.21
CA PRO A 317 2.41 -21.27 -7.55
C PRO A 317 2.56 -22.69 -8.09
N HIS A 318 1.58 -23.18 -8.84
CA HIS A 318 1.71 -24.40 -9.60
C HIS A 318 2.84 -24.21 -10.61
N ARG A 319 3.80 -25.10 -10.66
CA ARG A 319 5.13 -24.98 -11.26
C ARG A 319 5.12 -24.42 -12.69
N SER A 320 5.87 -23.32 -12.89
CA SER A 320 6.66 -23.18 -14.09
C SER A 320 7.98 -23.96 -13.91
N ALA A 321 8.34 -24.83 -14.86
CA ALA A 321 9.60 -25.59 -14.80
C ALA A 321 10.81 -24.65 -14.93
N GLU A 322 10.62 -23.45 -15.47
CA GLU A 322 11.64 -22.45 -15.80
C GLU A 322 11.82 -21.37 -14.73
N HIS A 323 10.79 -21.13 -13.87
CA HIS A 323 10.84 -20.10 -12.81
C HIS A 323 10.54 -20.69 -11.42
N PRO A 324 11.35 -21.61 -10.89
CA PRO A 324 11.07 -22.35 -9.66
C PRO A 324 11.14 -21.51 -8.37
N THR A 325 11.67 -20.29 -8.43
CA THR A 325 11.85 -19.38 -7.27
C THR A 325 10.82 -18.26 -7.21
N MET A 326 9.86 -18.23 -8.13
CA MET A 326 8.84 -17.18 -8.22
C MET A 326 7.99 -17.09 -6.95
N LYS A 327 7.74 -15.85 -6.51
CA LYS A 327 6.77 -15.60 -5.43
C LYS A 327 5.34 -15.58 -5.97
N PRO A 328 4.37 -16.14 -5.23
CA PRO A 328 2.96 -16.08 -5.61
C PRO A 328 2.49 -14.64 -5.76
N VAL A 329 1.72 -14.34 -6.79
CA VAL A 329 1.08 -13.02 -6.96
C VAL A 329 0.19 -12.70 -5.77
N GLU A 330 -0.51 -13.68 -5.20
CA GLU A 330 -1.35 -13.54 -4.01
C GLU A 330 -0.57 -13.01 -2.80
N LEU A 331 0.66 -13.51 -2.58
CA LEU A 331 1.52 -13.06 -1.48
C LEU A 331 1.85 -11.57 -1.60
N ILE A 332 2.18 -11.15 -2.82
CA ILE A 332 2.54 -9.76 -3.14
C ILE A 332 1.32 -8.86 -3.07
N ALA A 333 0.19 -9.30 -3.64
CA ALA A 333 -1.07 -8.57 -3.61
C ALA A 333 -1.55 -8.33 -2.17
N LYS A 334 -1.39 -9.31 -1.26
CA LYS A 334 -1.69 -9.13 0.16
C LYS A 334 -0.84 -8.03 0.79
N ALA A 335 0.48 -7.99 0.53
CA ALA A 335 1.36 -6.94 1.04
C ALA A 335 0.97 -5.57 0.49
N ILE A 336 0.67 -5.49 -0.81
CA ILE A 336 0.26 -4.26 -1.51
C ILE A 336 -1.03 -3.72 -0.91
N LYS A 337 -2.08 -4.55 -0.80
CA LYS A 337 -3.38 -4.16 -0.22
C LYS A 337 -3.27 -3.72 1.24
N ASN A 338 -2.40 -4.35 2.02
CA ASN A 338 -2.20 -4.00 3.42
C ASN A 338 -1.53 -2.63 3.64
N SER A 339 -0.79 -2.12 2.65
CA SER A 339 0.09 -0.96 2.87
C SER A 339 0.04 0.11 1.78
N THR A 340 -0.94 0.02 0.87
CA THR A 340 -1.16 1.03 -0.18
C THR A 340 -2.64 1.18 -0.53
N ASN A 341 -3.01 2.36 -1.02
CA ASN A 341 -4.27 2.61 -1.70
C ASN A 341 -4.11 2.43 -3.22
N GLN A 342 -5.24 2.38 -3.93
CA GLN A 342 -5.25 2.35 -5.40
C GLN A 342 -4.47 3.52 -5.99
N ASN A 343 -3.90 3.30 -7.18
CA ASN A 343 -3.05 4.25 -7.91
C ASN A 343 -1.75 4.67 -7.23
N GLN A 344 -1.41 4.08 -6.07
CA GLN A 344 -0.12 4.29 -5.42
C GLN A 344 0.98 3.45 -6.08
N ILE A 345 2.23 3.92 -5.93
CA ILE A 345 3.39 3.33 -6.60
C ILE A 345 4.04 2.25 -5.74
N VAL A 346 4.16 1.06 -6.32
CA VAL A 346 4.89 -0.09 -5.78
C VAL A 346 6.21 -0.21 -6.53
N LEU A 347 7.33 -0.11 -5.83
CA LEU A 347 8.66 -0.30 -6.37
C LEU A 347 9.15 -1.72 -6.08
N ASP A 348 9.66 -2.39 -7.11
CA ASP A 348 10.42 -3.63 -6.98
C ASP A 348 11.80 -3.48 -7.60
N LEU A 349 12.84 -3.66 -6.79
CA LEU A 349 14.24 -3.52 -7.21
C LEU A 349 14.77 -4.76 -7.94
N PHE A 350 14.06 -5.88 -7.88
CA PHE A 350 14.44 -7.16 -8.45
C PHE A 350 13.22 -7.84 -9.07
N GLY A 351 12.84 -7.37 -10.27
CA GLY A 351 11.58 -7.69 -10.93
C GLY A 351 11.37 -9.16 -11.25
N GLY A 352 12.46 -9.89 -11.50
CA GLY A 352 12.43 -11.32 -11.82
C GLY A 352 11.46 -11.65 -12.94
N SER A 353 10.50 -12.54 -12.68
CA SER A 353 9.43 -12.90 -13.64
C SER A 353 8.23 -11.94 -13.67
N GLY A 354 8.25 -10.84 -12.93
CA GLY A 354 7.20 -9.81 -12.95
C GLY A 354 5.99 -10.06 -12.07
N SER A 355 6.08 -10.93 -11.06
CA SER A 355 4.95 -11.17 -10.14
C SER A 355 4.46 -9.90 -9.45
N THR A 356 5.37 -8.98 -9.13
CA THR A 356 5.03 -7.68 -8.54
C THR A 356 4.24 -6.80 -9.49
N LEU A 357 4.56 -6.82 -10.79
CA LEU A 357 3.83 -6.05 -11.80
C LEU A 357 2.39 -6.55 -11.93
N ILE A 358 2.22 -7.88 -12.01
CA ILE A 358 0.88 -8.48 -12.10
C ILE A 358 0.09 -8.21 -10.83
N ALA A 359 0.71 -8.33 -9.64
CA ALA A 359 0.05 -7.98 -8.38
C ALA A 359 -0.39 -6.50 -8.32
N ALA A 360 0.44 -5.59 -8.85
CA ALA A 360 0.10 -4.17 -8.93
C ALA A 360 -1.05 -3.90 -9.92
N GLU A 361 -1.08 -4.58 -11.08
CA GLU A 361 -2.18 -4.47 -12.04
C GLU A 361 -3.49 -4.97 -11.43
N GLU A 362 -3.50 -6.20 -10.91
CA GLU A 362 -4.68 -6.83 -10.30
C GLU A 362 -5.25 -6.05 -9.10
N THR A 363 -4.41 -5.28 -8.42
CA THR A 363 -4.83 -4.49 -7.26
C THR A 363 -5.03 -3.00 -7.59
N ASN A 364 -5.05 -2.60 -8.85
CA ASN A 364 -5.16 -1.21 -9.29
C ASN A 364 -4.05 -0.28 -8.75
N ARG A 365 -2.86 -0.82 -8.48
CA ARG A 365 -1.66 -0.04 -8.11
C ARG A 365 -0.75 0.13 -9.32
N ILE A 366 0.30 0.93 -9.18
CA ILE A 366 1.26 1.22 -10.25
C ILE A 366 2.58 0.54 -9.92
N GLY A 367 3.01 -0.44 -10.71
CA GLY A 367 4.28 -1.14 -10.53
C GLY A 367 5.42 -0.43 -11.26
N TYR A 368 6.52 -0.14 -10.55
CA TYR A 368 7.78 0.30 -11.11
C TYR A 368 8.83 -0.73 -10.76
N LEU A 369 9.36 -1.44 -11.78
CA LEU A 369 10.24 -2.58 -11.60
C LEU A 369 11.63 -2.30 -12.18
N MET A 370 12.66 -2.80 -11.52
CA MET A 370 14.01 -2.88 -12.07
C MET A 370 14.43 -4.34 -12.18
N GLU A 371 15.03 -4.70 -13.29
CA GLU A 371 15.55 -6.04 -13.53
C GLU A 371 16.86 -5.94 -14.29
N LEU A 372 17.88 -6.68 -13.86
CA LEU A 372 19.21 -6.60 -14.42
C LEU A 372 19.32 -7.35 -15.76
N ASP A 373 18.73 -8.55 -15.84
CA ASP A 373 18.81 -9.41 -17.01
C ASP A 373 17.77 -9.01 -18.07
N PRO A 374 18.22 -8.61 -19.28
CA PRO A 374 17.30 -8.25 -20.38
C PRO A 374 16.29 -9.35 -20.71
N ARG A 375 16.67 -10.63 -20.56
CA ARG A 375 15.76 -11.78 -20.83
C ARG A 375 14.60 -11.81 -19.85
N TYR A 376 14.83 -11.50 -18.57
CA TYR A 376 13.77 -11.40 -17.58
C TYR A 376 12.88 -10.17 -17.82
N VAL A 377 13.46 -9.05 -18.31
CA VAL A 377 12.64 -7.90 -18.72
C VAL A 377 11.72 -8.28 -19.88
N ASP A 378 12.23 -9.05 -20.88
CA ASP A 378 11.40 -9.57 -21.97
C ASP A 378 10.28 -10.49 -21.44
N VAL A 379 10.57 -11.34 -20.46
CA VAL A 379 9.56 -12.18 -19.79
C VAL A 379 8.50 -11.33 -19.07
N ILE A 380 8.89 -10.27 -18.37
CA ILE A 380 7.96 -9.33 -17.73
C ILE A 380 7.03 -8.69 -18.76
N CYS A 381 7.59 -8.22 -19.88
CA CYS A 381 6.84 -7.63 -20.99
C CYS A 381 5.86 -8.62 -21.63
N ALA A 382 6.32 -9.84 -21.90
CA ALA A 382 5.48 -10.90 -22.47
C ALA A 382 4.35 -11.31 -21.52
N ARG A 383 4.65 -11.44 -20.23
CA ARG A 383 3.65 -11.75 -19.18
C ARG A 383 2.59 -10.66 -19.07
N TYR A 384 3.00 -9.39 -19.05
CA TYR A 384 2.09 -8.26 -19.05
C TYR A 384 1.19 -8.26 -20.30
N GLN A 385 1.78 -8.43 -21.50
CA GLN A 385 1.02 -8.49 -22.75
C GLN A 385 0.02 -9.65 -22.76
N LYS A 386 0.44 -10.84 -22.32
CA LYS A 386 -0.44 -12.01 -22.19
C LYS A 386 -1.62 -11.73 -21.24
N HIS A 387 -1.32 -11.08 -20.12
CA HIS A 387 -2.29 -10.85 -19.05
C HIS A 387 -3.31 -9.76 -19.40
N THR A 388 -2.85 -8.65 -20.00
CA THR A 388 -3.70 -7.46 -20.26
C THR A 388 -4.16 -7.32 -21.71
N GLY A 389 -3.51 -8.00 -22.64
CA GLY A 389 -3.69 -7.82 -24.07
C GLY A 389 -3.04 -6.53 -24.62
N GLN A 390 -2.34 -5.75 -23.80
CA GLN A 390 -1.70 -4.49 -24.19
C GLN A 390 -0.23 -4.72 -24.54
N GLN A 391 0.22 -4.12 -25.63
CA GLN A 391 1.63 -4.20 -26.04
C GLN A 391 2.50 -3.24 -25.22
N PRO A 392 3.68 -3.70 -24.73
CA PRO A 392 4.68 -2.84 -24.13
C PRO A 392 5.21 -1.78 -25.09
N VAL A 393 5.50 -0.57 -24.59
CA VAL A 393 5.99 0.55 -25.39
C VAL A 393 7.39 0.92 -24.90
N LEU A 394 8.37 0.99 -25.82
CA LEU A 394 9.72 1.44 -25.48
C LEU A 394 9.72 2.94 -25.22
N ALA A 395 10.06 3.36 -24.00
CA ALA A 395 9.97 4.76 -23.59
C ALA A 395 10.85 5.70 -24.44
N ALA A 396 12.00 5.22 -24.91
CA ALA A 396 12.94 6.01 -25.68
C ALA A 396 12.40 6.40 -27.09
N THR A 397 11.60 5.54 -27.71
CA THR A 397 11.10 5.74 -29.09
C THR A 397 9.59 6.00 -29.14
N GLY A 398 8.85 5.58 -28.12
CA GLY A 398 7.39 5.56 -28.11
C GLY A 398 6.79 4.46 -28.99
N GLU A 399 7.58 3.50 -29.46
CA GLU A 399 7.13 2.40 -30.31
C GLU A 399 6.64 1.22 -29.45
N ALA A 400 5.49 0.64 -29.83
CA ALA A 400 4.96 -0.57 -29.25
C ALA A 400 5.64 -1.81 -29.87
N HIS A 401 5.94 -2.79 -29.04
CA HIS A 401 6.56 -4.05 -29.47
C HIS A 401 5.71 -5.24 -29.06
N ASP A 402 5.70 -6.26 -29.91
CA ASP A 402 5.00 -7.50 -29.65
C ASP A 402 5.95 -8.50 -28.96
N PHE A 403 5.58 -8.90 -27.76
CA PHE A 403 6.30 -9.89 -26.96
C PHE A 403 5.64 -11.26 -26.96
N THR A 404 4.70 -11.50 -27.89
CA THR A 404 4.13 -12.84 -28.09
C THR A 404 5.26 -13.80 -28.49
N PRO A 405 5.43 -14.93 -27.81
CA PRO A 405 6.41 -15.94 -28.21
C PRO A 405 6.14 -16.40 -29.67
N ASP A 406 7.20 -16.60 -30.48
CA ASP A 406 7.06 -17.17 -31.76
C ASP A 406 6.38 -18.55 -31.67
N ALA A 407 5.38 -18.79 -32.49
CA ALA A 407 4.74 -20.11 -32.59
C ALA A 407 5.76 -21.12 -33.09
N ASP A 408 6.07 -22.16 -32.30
CA ASP A 408 6.93 -23.29 -32.73
C ASP A 408 6.33 -24.10 -33.86
#